data_55fa921994ee7befbd7f0ed030dfea95
#
_entry.id   55fa921994ee7befbd7f0ed030dfea95
#
_cell.length_a   1.000
_cell.length_b   1.000
_cell.length_c   1.000
_cell.angle_alpha   90.00
_cell.angle_beta   90.00
_cell.angle_gamma   90.00
#
_symmetry.space_group_name_H-M   'P 1'
#
loop_
_entity.id
_entity.type
_entity.pdbx_description
1 polymer ?
#
loop_
_entity_poly.entity_id
_entity_poly.type
_entity_poly.pdbx_seq_one_letter_code
_entity_poly.pdbx_strand_id
1 'polypeptide(L)'
;PIFLNLVGRPSAIDAVANVLGNAQQKLQQVQMLPVFIGIGLGVLLGSIPVFVPGFPAALKLGLAGGPLIMALILGRIGSIGKLYWFMPPSANLALRELGIVLFLSVVGLKSGGDFIHTLVDGEGLSWIGYGALITAVPLITVGILARMLAKMNYLTMCGMLAGSMTDPPALAFANNLHPTSGAAALSYATVYPLVMFLRIITPQLLAVLFWSIG
;
A
#
# COMPACT_ATOMS: atom_id res chain seq x y z
N PRO A 1 -1.31 14.90 -18.84
CA PRO A 1 -2.37 14.78 -19.81
C PRO A 1 -3.18 16.07 -19.83
N ILE A 2 -3.32 16.66 -21.04
CA ILE A 2 -4.15 17.86 -21.22
C ILE A 2 -5.59 17.36 -21.35
N PHE A 3 -6.47 17.74 -20.42
CA PHE A 3 -7.89 17.48 -20.51
C PHE A 3 -8.54 18.63 -21.29
N LEU A 4 -9.08 18.33 -22.46
CA LEU A 4 -9.88 19.28 -23.26
C LEU A 4 -11.36 19.00 -22.96
N ASN A 5 -12.03 19.98 -22.38
CA ASN A 5 -13.49 19.97 -22.26
C ASN A 5 -14.08 20.53 -23.55
N LEU A 6 -14.74 19.68 -24.34
CA LEU A 6 -15.35 20.06 -25.58
C LEU A 6 -16.86 20.18 -25.39
N VAL A 7 -17.42 21.33 -25.73
CA VAL A 7 -18.86 21.58 -25.73
C VAL A 7 -19.30 21.81 -27.19
N GLY A 8 -20.24 21.00 -27.68
CA GLY A 8 -20.71 21.09 -29.05
C GLY A 8 -21.81 20.07 -29.37
N ARG A 9 -22.19 19.97 -30.64
CA ARG A 9 -23.14 18.96 -31.08
C ARG A 9 -22.54 17.56 -30.95
N PRO A 10 -23.31 16.52 -30.56
CA PRO A 10 -22.78 15.16 -30.35
C PRO A 10 -21.95 14.63 -31.51
N SER A 11 -22.40 14.82 -32.75
CA SER A 11 -21.68 14.39 -33.95
C SER A 11 -20.31 15.09 -34.17
N ALA A 12 -20.21 16.36 -33.76
CA ALA A 12 -18.94 17.08 -33.82
C ALA A 12 -17.98 16.65 -32.70
N ILE A 13 -18.50 16.32 -31.51
CA ILE A 13 -17.70 15.78 -30.40
C ILE A 13 -17.15 14.42 -30.77
N ASP A 14 -17.95 13.54 -31.39
CA ASP A 14 -17.51 12.22 -31.83
C ASP A 14 -16.43 12.30 -32.94
N ALA A 15 -16.58 13.23 -33.87
CA ALA A 15 -15.57 13.45 -34.91
C ALA A 15 -14.22 13.92 -34.31
N VAL A 16 -14.25 14.85 -33.38
CA VAL A 16 -13.05 15.33 -32.66
C VAL A 16 -12.45 14.26 -31.79
N ALA A 17 -13.28 13.48 -31.08
CA ALA A 17 -12.83 12.36 -30.25
C ALA A 17 -12.14 11.26 -31.07
N ASN A 18 -12.59 11.03 -32.31
CA ASN A 18 -11.95 10.09 -33.24
C ASN A 18 -10.58 10.58 -33.75
N VAL A 19 -10.41 11.90 -33.94
CA VAL A 19 -9.14 12.49 -34.38
C VAL A 19 -8.13 12.59 -33.21
N LEU A 20 -8.57 13.05 -32.05
CA LEU A 20 -7.72 13.22 -30.86
C LEU A 20 -7.47 11.92 -30.11
N GLY A 21 -8.24 10.89 -30.39
CA GLY A 21 -8.28 9.65 -29.65
C GLY A 21 -9.08 9.81 -28.35
N ASN A 22 -10.00 8.88 -28.09
CA ASN A 22 -10.79 8.86 -26.86
C ASN A 22 -9.94 8.30 -25.69
N ALA A 23 -9.01 9.11 -25.20
CA ALA A 23 -8.13 8.75 -24.11
C ALA A 23 -8.94 8.39 -22.85
N GLN A 24 -10.10 9.03 -22.65
CA GLN A 24 -10.96 8.80 -21.49
C GLN A 24 -11.62 7.41 -21.54
N GLN A 25 -12.02 6.93 -22.68
CA GLN A 25 -12.59 5.59 -22.85
C GLN A 25 -11.51 4.50 -22.67
N LYS A 26 -10.28 4.74 -23.15
CA LYS A 26 -9.13 3.85 -22.88
C LYS A 26 -8.71 3.85 -21.42
N LEU A 27 -8.82 4.98 -20.73
CA LEU A 27 -8.51 5.11 -19.31
C LEU A 27 -9.57 4.44 -18.40
N GLN A 28 -10.79 4.23 -18.90
CA GLN A 28 -11.85 3.51 -18.17
C GLN A 28 -11.78 2.00 -18.36
N GLN A 29 -11.04 1.50 -19.34
CA GLN A 29 -10.84 0.06 -19.53
C GLN A 29 -9.82 -0.49 -18.55
N VAL A 30 -10.22 -1.51 -17.81
CA VAL A 30 -9.33 -2.23 -16.90
C VAL A 30 -8.42 -3.14 -17.73
N GLN A 31 -7.15 -2.80 -17.80
CA GLN A 31 -6.14 -3.64 -18.46
C GLN A 31 -5.46 -4.50 -17.39
N MET A 32 -5.80 -5.79 -17.35
CA MET A 32 -5.22 -6.73 -16.38
C MET A 32 -3.79 -7.14 -16.76
N LEU A 33 -3.45 -7.15 -18.05
CA LEU A 33 -2.12 -7.57 -18.52
C LEU A 33 -0.97 -6.74 -17.94
N PRO A 34 -1.01 -5.39 -17.92
CA PRO A 34 0.01 -4.59 -17.24
C PRO A 34 0.15 -4.91 -15.75
N VAL A 35 -0.96 -5.20 -15.07
CA VAL A 35 -0.95 -5.55 -13.64
C VAL A 35 -0.17 -6.84 -13.41
N PHE A 36 -0.47 -7.91 -14.17
CA PHE A 36 0.24 -9.19 -14.05
C PHE A 36 1.72 -9.08 -14.43
N ILE A 37 2.04 -8.31 -15.48
CA ILE A 37 3.43 -8.02 -15.85
C ILE A 37 4.13 -7.27 -14.71
N GLY A 38 3.48 -6.24 -14.13
CA GLY A 38 4.01 -5.48 -13.02
C GLY A 38 4.28 -6.34 -11.78
N ILE A 39 3.35 -7.23 -11.45
CA ILE A 39 3.52 -8.19 -10.33
C ILE A 39 4.68 -9.15 -10.64
N GLY A 40 4.74 -9.73 -11.84
CA GLY A 40 5.81 -10.66 -12.23
C GLY A 40 7.19 -10.02 -12.17
N LEU A 41 7.34 -8.83 -12.74
CA LEU A 41 8.58 -8.05 -12.65
C LEU A 41 8.92 -7.68 -11.21
N GLY A 42 7.91 -7.36 -10.40
CA GLY A 42 8.06 -7.08 -8.98
C GLY A 42 8.56 -8.28 -8.19
N VAL A 43 8.00 -9.47 -8.43
CA VAL A 43 8.46 -10.72 -7.80
C VAL A 43 9.90 -11.02 -8.19
N LEU A 44 10.27 -10.85 -9.47
CA LEU A 44 11.64 -10.99 -9.92
C LEU A 44 12.56 -10.02 -9.19
N LEU A 45 12.20 -8.73 -9.14
CA LEU A 45 12.97 -7.71 -8.40
C LEU A 45 13.11 -8.05 -6.91
N GLY A 46 12.00 -8.50 -6.29
CA GLY A 46 11.98 -8.87 -4.88
C GLY A 46 12.81 -10.11 -4.53
N SER A 47 13.05 -10.97 -5.51
CA SER A 47 13.83 -12.20 -5.36
C SER A 47 15.33 -11.98 -5.47
N ILE A 48 15.77 -10.83 -5.96
CA ILE A 48 17.20 -10.52 -6.14
C ILE A 48 17.86 -10.38 -4.76
N PRO A 49 18.87 -11.22 -4.45
CA PRO A 49 19.63 -11.08 -3.21
C PRO A 49 20.63 -9.94 -3.34
N VAL A 50 20.61 -8.99 -2.42
CA VAL A 50 21.61 -7.93 -2.31
C VAL A 50 22.61 -8.32 -1.22
N PHE A 51 23.84 -8.61 -1.61
CA PHE A 51 24.91 -8.93 -0.67
C PHE A 51 25.55 -7.62 -0.19
N VAL A 52 25.47 -7.37 1.11
CA VAL A 52 26.13 -6.24 1.75
C VAL A 52 27.33 -6.78 2.55
N PRO A 53 28.56 -6.27 2.31
CA PRO A 53 29.73 -6.68 3.07
C PRO A 53 29.51 -6.49 4.59
N GLY A 54 29.81 -7.53 5.37
CA GLY A 54 29.60 -7.53 6.82
C GLY A 54 28.22 -8.04 7.28
N PHE A 55 27.34 -8.43 6.34
CA PHE A 55 26.04 -9.01 6.67
C PHE A 55 26.06 -10.54 6.51
N PRO A 56 25.56 -11.31 7.49
CA PRO A 56 25.59 -12.78 7.45
C PRO A 56 24.63 -13.37 6.42
N ALA A 57 23.65 -12.60 5.96
CA ALA A 57 22.66 -13.02 4.97
C ALA A 57 22.40 -11.96 3.93
N ALA A 58 22.01 -12.37 2.72
CA ALA A 58 21.62 -11.46 1.66
C ALA A 58 20.28 -10.78 2.00
N LEU A 59 20.24 -9.46 1.88
CA LEU A 59 19.00 -8.68 1.98
C LEU A 59 18.15 -8.90 0.74
N LYS A 60 16.84 -9.11 0.91
CA LYS A 60 15.88 -9.25 -0.18
C LYS A 60 14.67 -8.35 0.08
N LEU A 61 14.16 -7.72 -0.96
CA LEU A 61 12.89 -6.98 -0.86
C LEU A 61 11.70 -7.92 -0.63
N GLY A 62 11.85 -9.19 -1.02
CA GLY A 62 10.83 -10.22 -0.83
C GLY A 62 9.63 -10.06 -1.76
N LEU A 63 8.66 -10.98 -1.56
CA LEU A 63 7.45 -11.04 -2.39
C LEU A 63 6.50 -9.85 -2.20
N ALA A 64 6.63 -9.09 -1.14
CA ALA A 64 5.82 -7.90 -0.89
C ALA A 64 6.53 -6.61 -1.36
N GLY A 65 7.83 -6.47 -1.07
CA GLY A 65 8.59 -5.27 -1.38
C GLY A 65 8.89 -5.10 -2.86
N GLY A 66 9.22 -6.18 -3.55
CA GLY A 66 9.50 -6.15 -4.97
C GLY A 66 8.34 -5.60 -5.80
N PRO A 67 7.13 -6.17 -5.71
CA PRO A 67 5.95 -5.64 -6.40
C PRO A 67 5.59 -4.20 -6.00
N LEU A 68 5.76 -3.81 -4.75
CA LEU A 68 5.54 -2.44 -4.31
C LEU A 68 6.47 -1.46 -5.04
N ILE A 69 7.79 -1.72 -5.03
CA ILE A 69 8.78 -0.88 -5.71
C ILE A 69 8.52 -0.85 -7.22
N MET A 70 8.24 -2.00 -7.82
CA MET A 70 7.94 -2.08 -9.25
C MET A 70 6.68 -1.30 -9.60
N ALA A 71 5.62 -1.37 -8.79
CA ALA A 71 4.40 -0.59 -8.99
C ALA A 71 4.64 0.92 -8.93
N LEU A 72 5.49 1.39 -8.02
CA LEU A 72 5.89 2.79 -7.94
C LEU A 72 6.66 3.24 -9.19
N ILE A 73 7.60 2.42 -9.67
CA ILE A 73 8.38 2.69 -10.89
C ILE A 73 7.46 2.74 -12.11
N LEU A 74 6.65 1.70 -12.33
CA LEU A 74 5.75 1.60 -13.47
C LEU A 74 4.65 2.67 -13.43
N GLY A 75 4.12 2.97 -12.25
CA GLY A 75 3.15 4.05 -12.05
C GLY A 75 3.74 5.43 -12.36
N ARG A 76 5.03 5.64 -12.09
CA ARG A 76 5.75 6.87 -12.46
C ARG A 76 5.97 6.98 -13.96
N ILE A 77 6.28 5.86 -14.63
CA ILE A 77 6.45 5.79 -16.08
C ILE A 77 5.12 6.01 -16.80
N GLY A 78 4.02 5.48 -16.26
CA GLY A 78 2.66 5.65 -16.72
C GLY A 78 2.31 4.78 -17.93
N SER A 79 3.10 4.78 -19.01
CA SER A 79 2.85 3.94 -20.19
C SER A 79 4.14 3.62 -20.95
N ILE A 80 4.22 2.41 -21.50
CA ILE A 80 5.27 1.99 -22.42
C ILE A 80 4.59 1.38 -23.66
N GLY A 81 4.64 2.08 -24.79
CA GLY A 81 3.99 1.66 -26.04
C GLY A 81 2.48 1.53 -25.88
N LYS A 82 1.96 0.30 -25.99
CA LYS A 82 0.52 0.01 -25.87
C LYS A 82 0.10 -0.41 -24.45
N LEU A 83 1.03 -0.56 -23.52
CA LEU A 83 0.78 -0.94 -22.14
C LEU A 83 0.65 0.31 -21.27
N TYR A 84 -0.46 0.41 -20.54
CA TYR A 84 -0.76 1.51 -19.62
C TYR A 84 -0.78 0.99 -18.19
N TRP A 85 0.09 1.53 -17.35
CA TRP A 85 0.12 1.24 -15.90
C TRP A 85 -0.79 2.20 -15.12
N PHE A 86 -1.91 2.52 -15.71
CA PHE A 86 -2.96 3.29 -15.07
C PHE A 86 -4.21 2.42 -14.95
N MET A 87 -4.84 2.48 -13.79
CA MET A 87 -6.08 1.75 -13.54
C MET A 87 -7.16 2.73 -13.09
N PRO A 88 -8.42 2.57 -13.56
CA PRO A 88 -9.54 3.36 -13.05
C PRO A 88 -9.66 3.23 -11.53
N PRO A 89 -9.97 4.34 -10.80
CA PRO A 89 -10.05 4.31 -9.34
C PRO A 89 -10.98 3.24 -8.78
N SER A 90 -12.12 3.00 -9.44
CA SER A 90 -13.08 1.95 -9.03
C SER A 90 -12.51 0.54 -9.13
N ALA A 91 -11.80 0.24 -10.20
CA ALA A 91 -11.15 -1.06 -10.39
C ALA A 91 -9.97 -1.24 -9.40
N ASN A 92 -9.20 -0.19 -9.17
CA ASN A 92 -8.12 -0.20 -8.18
C ASN A 92 -8.66 -0.49 -6.77
N LEU A 93 -9.76 0.16 -6.36
CA LEU A 93 -10.41 -0.09 -5.08
C LEU A 93 -10.91 -1.53 -4.96
N ALA A 94 -11.59 -2.05 -6.00
CA ALA A 94 -12.11 -3.41 -6.00
C ALA A 94 -10.99 -4.47 -5.91
N LEU A 95 -9.92 -4.32 -6.69
CA LEU A 95 -8.77 -5.23 -6.64
C LEU A 95 -8.01 -5.14 -5.30
N ARG A 96 -7.91 -3.96 -4.72
CA ARG A 96 -7.32 -3.77 -3.39
C ARG A 96 -8.12 -4.49 -2.32
N GLU A 97 -9.45 -4.34 -2.34
CA GLU A 97 -10.34 -4.99 -1.38
C GLU A 97 -10.29 -6.51 -1.53
N LEU A 98 -10.34 -7.02 -2.75
CA LEU A 98 -10.16 -8.45 -3.04
C LEU A 98 -8.82 -8.96 -2.52
N GLY A 99 -7.73 -8.23 -2.77
CA GLY A 99 -6.39 -8.58 -2.28
C GLY A 99 -6.32 -8.64 -0.76
N ILE A 100 -6.94 -7.69 -0.06
CA ILE A 100 -7.01 -7.66 1.41
C ILE A 100 -7.79 -8.87 1.94
N VAL A 101 -8.97 -9.16 1.37
CA VAL A 101 -9.81 -10.28 1.79
C VAL A 101 -9.07 -11.61 1.59
N LEU A 102 -8.45 -11.82 0.43
CA LEU A 102 -7.68 -13.04 0.16
C LEU A 102 -6.48 -13.17 1.10
N PHE A 103 -5.74 -12.09 1.33
CA PHE A 103 -4.60 -12.07 2.25
C PHE A 103 -5.04 -12.44 3.67
N LEU A 104 -6.08 -11.79 4.20
CA LEU A 104 -6.59 -12.06 5.54
C LEU A 104 -7.14 -13.48 5.67
N SER A 105 -7.80 -14.00 4.64
CA SER A 105 -8.30 -15.37 4.62
C SER A 105 -7.15 -16.39 4.71
N VAL A 106 -6.11 -16.21 3.91
CA VAL A 106 -4.93 -17.09 3.94
C VAL A 106 -4.21 -17.03 5.28
N VAL A 107 -4.00 -15.82 5.82
CA VAL A 107 -3.36 -15.62 7.13
C VAL A 107 -4.22 -16.22 8.24
N GLY A 108 -5.54 -15.99 8.22
CA GLY A 108 -6.47 -16.54 9.20
C GLY A 108 -6.50 -18.07 9.19
N LEU A 109 -6.58 -18.69 8.01
CA LEU A 109 -6.54 -20.16 7.88
C LEU A 109 -5.20 -20.74 8.36
N LYS A 110 -4.09 -20.11 8.01
CA LYS A 110 -2.75 -20.57 8.41
C LYS A 110 -2.52 -20.45 9.92
N SER A 111 -2.97 -19.35 10.52
CA SER A 111 -2.74 -19.07 11.96
C SER A 111 -3.79 -19.68 12.87
N GLY A 112 -4.99 -19.97 12.35
CA GLY A 112 -6.14 -20.43 13.15
C GLY A 112 -5.96 -21.82 13.76
N GLY A 113 -5.21 -22.70 13.10
CA GLY A 113 -5.00 -24.09 13.57
C GLY A 113 -4.36 -24.16 14.95
N ASP A 114 -3.32 -23.38 15.15
CA ASP A 114 -2.53 -23.40 16.41
C ASP A 114 -2.90 -22.28 17.40
N PHE A 115 -3.87 -21.43 17.02
CA PHE A 115 -4.21 -20.22 17.78
C PHE A 115 -4.62 -20.52 19.22
N ILE A 116 -5.56 -21.45 19.41
CA ILE A 116 -6.07 -21.81 20.76
C ILE A 116 -4.97 -22.43 21.60
N HIS A 117 -4.21 -23.37 21.02
CA HIS A 117 -3.10 -24.01 21.71
C HIS A 117 -2.04 -22.99 22.15
N THR A 118 -1.64 -22.08 21.26
CA THR A 118 -0.67 -21.03 21.58
C THR A 118 -1.20 -20.06 22.65
N LEU A 119 -2.50 -19.78 22.65
CA LEU A 119 -3.13 -18.85 23.60
C LEU A 119 -3.24 -19.46 25.00
N VAL A 120 -3.62 -20.75 25.10
CA VAL A 120 -3.95 -21.41 26.37
C VAL A 120 -2.73 -22.10 26.98
N ASP A 121 -1.97 -22.84 26.19
CA ASP A 121 -0.87 -23.67 26.64
C ASP A 121 0.52 -23.00 26.45
N GLY A 122 0.56 -21.85 25.75
CA GLY A 122 1.78 -21.10 25.49
C GLY A 122 1.82 -19.72 26.16
N GLU A 123 2.75 -18.89 25.69
CA GLU A 123 2.91 -17.51 26.16
C GLU A 123 2.00 -16.51 25.40
N GLY A 124 0.92 -16.98 24.78
CA GLY A 124 0.08 -16.17 23.89
C GLY A 124 -0.51 -14.92 24.54
N LEU A 125 -0.88 -14.99 25.82
CA LEU A 125 -1.37 -13.82 26.55
C LEU A 125 -0.28 -12.75 26.73
N SER A 126 0.95 -13.17 27.01
CA SER A 126 2.09 -12.25 27.11
C SER A 126 2.39 -11.59 25.76
N TRP A 127 2.31 -12.35 24.67
CA TRP A 127 2.48 -11.83 23.31
C TRP A 127 1.39 -10.83 22.92
N ILE A 128 0.14 -11.05 23.35
CA ILE A 128 -0.95 -10.08 23.16
C ILE A 128 -0.62 -8.77 23.90
N GLY A 129 -0.13 -8.88 25.14
CA GLY A 129 0.29 -7.70 25.92
C GLY A 129 1.41 -6.92 25.26
N TYR A 130 2.48 -7.61 24.83
CA TYR A 130 3.58 -6.98 24.11
C TYR A 130 3.11 -6.38 22.77
N GLY A 131 2.28 -7.09 22.03
CA GLY A 131 1.72 -6.59 20.77
C GLY A 131 0.88 -5.33 20.98
N ALA A 132 0.05 -5.29 22.01
CA ALA A 132 -0.73 -4.12 22.38
C ALA A 132 0.17 -2.91 22.72
N LEU A 133 1.23 -3.12 23.51
CA LEU A 133 2.19 -2.06 23.86
C LEU A 133 2.93 -1.55 22.62
N ILE A 134 3.47 -2.46 21.79
CA ILE A 134 4.21 -2.11 20.57
C ILE A 134 3.33 -1.33 19.60
N THR A 135 2.03 -1.59 19.58
CA THR A 135 1.09 -0.91 18.70
C THR A 135 0.58 0.41 19.31
N ALA A 136 0.10 0.38 20.56
CA ALA A 136 -0.55 1.52 21.17
C ALA A 136 0.42 2.64 21.52
N VAL A 137 1.61 2.33 22.05
CA VAL A 137 2.56 3.34 22.48
C VAL A 137 3.02 4.24 21.34
N PRO A 138 3.52 3.75 20.20
CA PRO A 138 3.88 4.61 19.08
C PRO A 138 2.69 5.37 18.49
N LEU A 139 1.53 4.71 18.38
CA LEU A 139 0.32 5.32 17.81
C LEU A 139 -0.12 6.55 18.63
N ILE A 140 -0.20 6.39 19.95
CA ILE A 140 -0.62 7.45 20.87
C ILE A 140 0.44 8.56 20.91
N THR A 141 1.71 8.21 21.07
CA THR A 141 2.79 9.20 21.18
C THR A 141 2.93 10.01 19.89
N VAL A 142 2.97 9.36 18.72
CA VAL A 142 3.06 10.05 17.43
C VAL A 142 1.80 10.87 17.16
N GLY A 143 0.62 10.37 17.50
CA GLY A 143 -0.64 11.09 17.38
C GLY A 143 -0.65 12.38 18.22
N ILE A 144 -0.24 12.29 19.49
CA ILE A 144 -0.13 13.46 20.38
C ILE A 144 0.90 14.45 19.84
N LEU A 145 2.09 13.99 19.47
CA LEU A 145 3.14 14.85 18.92
C LEU A 145 2.72 15.53 17.62
N ALA A 146 2.09 14.80 16.70
CA ALA A 146 1.57 15.35 15.45
C ALA A 146 0.50 16.42 15.70
N ARG A 147 -0.34 16.23 16.71
CA ARG A 147 -1.36 17.21 17.08
C ARG A 147 -0.78 18.44 17.78
N MET A 148 0.13 18.23 18.73
CA MET A 148 0.66 19.29 19.58
C MET A 148 1.77 20.10 18.90
N LEU A 149 2.75 19.42 18.29
CA LEU A 149 3.92 20.06 17.70
C LEU A 149 3.68 20.47 16.25
N ALA A 150 3.18 19.57 15.42
CA ALA A 150 2.92 19.84 14.00
C ALA A 150 1.56 20.53 13.76
N LYS A 151 0.70 20.66 14.78
CA LYS A 151 -0.64 21.26 14.69
C LYS A 151 -1.49 20.69 13.55
N MET A 152 -1.32 19.39 13.27
CA MET A 152 -1.99 18.74 12.16
C MET A 152 -3.51 18.75 12.32
N ASN A 153 -4.21 18.90 11.19
CA ASN A 153 -5.67 18.73 11.14
C ASN A 153 -6.02 17.30 11.53
N TYR A 154 -7.14 17.12 12.22
CA TYR A 154 -7.61 15.82 12.72
C TYR A 154 -7.73 14.76 11.61
N LEU A 155 -8.36 15.11 10.47
CA LEU A 155 -8.51 14.19 9.35
C LEU A 155 -7.18 13.79 8.71
N THR A 156 -6.27 14.74 8.55
CA THR A 156 -4.92 14.49 8.06
C THR A 156 -4.17 13.55 9.00
N MET A 157 -4.29 13.78 10.31
CA MET A 157 -3.69 12.93 11.33
C MET A 157 -4.29 11.51 11.32
N CYS A 158 -5.61 11.37 11.21
CA CYS A 158 -6.24 10.06 11.09
C CYS A 158 -5.74 9.29 9.86
N GLY A 159 -5.63 9.96 8.70
CA GLY A 159 -5.07 9.36 7.49
C GLY A 159 -3.60 8.97 7.63
N MET A 160 -2.79 9.82 8.26
CA MET A 160 -1.37 9.54 8.54
C MET A 160 -1.24 8.32 9.47
N LEU A 161 -1.99 8.25 10.55
CA LEU A 161 -1.96 7.13 11.49
C LEU A 161 -2.44 5.83 10.84
N ALA A 162 -3.56 5.87 10.11
CA ALA A 162 -4.05 4.73 9.33
C ALA A 162 -3.01 4.26 8.29
N GLY A 163 -2.33 5.19 7.61
CA GLY A 163 -1.25 4.91 6.67
C GLY A 163 -0.03 4.29 7.35
N SER A 164 0.34 4.77 8.54
CA SER A 164 1.46 4.23 9.32
C SER A 164 1.20 2.82 9.84
N MET A 165 -0.06 2.50 10.12
CA MET A 165 -0.49 1.16 10.51
C MET A 165 -0.76 0.25 9.30
N THR A 166 -0.74 0.80 8.08
CA THR A 166 -1.13 0.10 6.84
C THR A 166 -2.55 -0.48 6.92
N ASP A 167 -3.46 0.29 7.54
CA ASP A 167 -4.81 -0.13 7.90
C ASP A 167 -5.87 0.55 7.02
N PRO A 168 -6.35 -0.13 5.94
CA PRO A 168 -7.40 0.39 5.09
C PRO A 168 -8.76 0.57 5.79
N PRO A 169 -9.19 -0.31 6.71
CA PRO A 169 -10.39 -0.10 7.51
C PRO A 169 -10.37 1.20 8.33
N ALA A 170 -9.23 1.52 8.97
CA ALA A 170 -9.06 2.78 9.68
C ALA A 170 -9.15 3.99 8.74
N LEU A 171 -8.62 3.88 7.50
CA LEU A 171 -8.81 4.91 6.49
C LEU A 171 -10.27 5.07 6.09
N ALA A 172 -11.00 3.96 5.90
CA ALA A 172 -12.43 4.01 5.59
C ALA A 172 -13.22 4.73 6.69
N PHE A 173 -12.93 4.44 7.95
CA PHE A 173 -13.50 5.16 9.09
C PHE A 173 -13.17 6.66 9.02
N ALA A 174 -11.91 7.04 8.80
CA ALA A 174 -11.50 8.43 8.71
C ALA A 174 -12.19 9.19 7.56
N ASN A 175 -12.38 8.55 6.41
CA ASN A 175 -13.12 9.13 5.28
C ASN A 175 -14.61 9.32 5.59
N ASN A 176 -15.23 8.42 6.37
CA ASN A 176 -16.62 8.52 6.77
C ASN A 176 -16.88 9.66 7.77
N LEU A 177 -15.87 10.10 8.51
CA LEU A 177 -16.00 11.27 9.40
C LEU A 177 -16.28 12.56 8.62
N HIS A 178 -15.74 12.69 7.41
CA HIS A 178 -16.00 13.83 6.55
C HIS A 178 -15.90 13.43 5.06
N PRO A 179 -16.98 12.90 4.47
CA PRO A 179 -16.96 12.30 3.13
C PRO A 179 -16.54 13.23 2.00
N THR A 180 -16.69 14.54 2.18
CA THR A 180 -16.31 15.55 1.18
C THR A 180 -14.83 15.94 1.25
N SER A 181 -14.11 15.54 2.30
CA SER A 181 -12.71 15.86 2.49
C SER A 181 -11.79 14.72 2.01
N GLY A 182 -10.91 14.99 1.06
CA GLY A 182 -9.87 14.06 0.65
C GLY A 182 -8.62 14.03 1.56
N ALA A 183 -8.61 14.77 2.65
CA ALA A 183 -7.41 14.97 3.48
C ALA A 183 -6.88 13.67 4.10
N ALA A 184 -7.75 12.80 4.61
CA ALA A 184 -7.35 11.52 5.17
C ALA A 184 -6.77 10.58 4.10
N ALA A 185 -7.43 10.48 2.95
CA ALA A 185 -6.97 9.63 1.85
C ALA A 185 -5.62 10.10 1.30
N LEU A 186 -5.43 11.41 1.14
CA LEU A 186 -4.16 11.98 0.66
C LEU A 186 -3.02 11.71 1.65
N SER A 187 -3.25 11.95 2.93
CA SER A 187 -2.27 11.72 3.99
C SER A 187 -1.89 10.24 4.10
N TYR A 188 -2.88 9.35 4.03
CA TYR A 188 -2.67 7.89 3.96
C TYR A 188 -1.77 7.51 2.78
N ALA A 189 -2.12 7.96 1.57
CA ALA A 189 -1.39 7.62 0.36
C ALA A 189 0.06 8.13 0.38
N THR A 190 0.33 9.23 1.08
CA THR A 190 1.68 9.78 1.22
C THR A 190 2.55 8.93 2.15
N VAL A 191 1.99 8.44 3.25
CA VAL A 191 2.75 7.72 4.29
C VAL A 191 2.88 6.22 3.99
N TYR A 192 1.83 5.62 3.44
CA TYR A 192 1.74 4.18 3.21
C TYR A 192 2.93 3.55 2.48
N PRO A 193 3.40 4.07 1.31
CA PRO A 193 4.51 3.45 0.59
C PRO A 193 5.80 3.42 1.38
N LEU A 194 6.11 4.52 2.08
CA LEU A 194 7.30 4.63 2.92
C LEU A 194 7.26 3.64 4.07
N VAL A 195 6.11 3.54 4.75
CA VAL A 195 5.95 2.62 5.88
C VAL A 195 6.03 1.16 5.43
N MET A 196 5.42 0.82 4.30
CA MET A 196 5.55 -0.53 3.74
C MET A 196 7.00 -0.89 3.42
N PHE A 197 7.74 0.02 2.84
CA PHE A 197 9.17 -0.15 2.58
C PHE A 197 9.97 -0.36 3.88
N LEU A 198 9.74 0.48 4.88
CA LEU A 198 10.40 0.36 6.19
C LEU A 198 10.05 -0.96 6.90
N ARG A 199 8.79 -1.40 6.85
CA ARG A 199 8.35 -2.69 7.44
C ARG A 199 9.03 -3.90 6.81
N ILE A 200 9.42 -3.82 5.55
CA ILE A 200 10.13 -4.89 4.85
C ILE A 200 11.61 -4.90 5.26
N ILE A 201 12.24 -3.74 5.34
CA ILE A 201 13.68 -3.63 5.59
C ILE A 201 14.02 -3.71 7.08
N THR A 202 13.24 -3.07 7.95
CA THR A 202 13.55 -3.00 9.39
C THR A 202 13.73 -4.37 10.06
N PRO A 203 12.86 -5.37 9.87
CA PRO A 203 13.08 -6.70 10.46
C PRO A 203 14.37 -7.37 9.99
N GLN A 204 14.73 -7.18 8.72
CA GLN A 204 15.99 -7.72 8.18
C GLN A 204 17.20 -7.05 8.82
N LEU A 205 17.17 -5.73 8.98
CA LEU A 205 18.23 -4.98 9.65
C LEU A 205 18.36 -5.38 11.13
N LEU A 206 17.23 -5.51 11.83
CA LEU A 206 17.22 -5.95 13.23
C LEU A 206 17.74 -7.37 13.37
N ALA A 207 17.32 -8.30 12.53
CA ALA A 207 17.81 -9.67 12.55
C ALA A 207 19.34 -9.72 12.38
N VAL A 208 19.88 -8.91 11.47
CA VAL A 208 21.33 -8.82 11.26
C VAL A 208 22.04 -8.19 12.46
N LEU A 209 21.48 -7.09 12.98
CA LEU A 209 22.07 -6.39 14.13
C LEU A 209 22.16 -7.31 15.35
N PHE A 210 21.08 -8.01 15.67
CA PHE A 210 21.06 -8.95 16.81
C PHE A 210 21.93 -10.19 16.58
N TRP A 211 22.02 -10.67 15.32
CA TRP A 211 22.93 -11.76 14.98
C TRP A 211 24.40 -11.39 15.16
N SER A 212 24.75 -10.13 14.88
CA SER A 212 26.14 -9.63 15.02
C SER A 212 26.56 -9.37 16.47
N ILE A 213 25.58 -9.28 17.40
CA ILE A 213 25.83 -8.99 18.83
C ILE A 213 25.85 -10.27 19.68
N GLY A 214 25.28 -11.38 19.21
CA GLY A 214 25.25 -12.69 19.87
C GLY A 214 26.23 -13.67 19.25
#